data_3a35d72ccbbb30cac8fdfccf0400dced
#
_entry.id   3a35d72ccbbb30cac8fdfccf0400dced
#
_cell.length_a   1.000
_cell.length_b   1.000
_cell.length_c   1.000
_cell.angle_alpha   90.00
_cell.angle_beta   90.00
_cell.angle_gamma   90.00
#
_symmetry.space_group_name_H-M   'P 1'
#
loop_
_entity.id
_entity.type
_entity.pdbx_description
1 polymer ?
#
loop_
_entity_poly.entity_id
_entity_poly.type
_entity_poly.pdbx_seq_one_letter_code
_entity_poly.pdbx_strand_id
1 'polypeptide(L)'
;NTPGVALWSRKPLTADGGIEFNNPLAHRYDESDSMVVFKDVRVPWERVFVHDNTALSRDIYVETPAHCMANHQSNVRYAAKLRLLLGIASSITKSNGADGIPAVREILGELASMEAAFAGLIDGQLHAMEQAGNGYVRVNRRYMYAAVNYAVEHYAKICDQIRTLMGGGIFQMPASIDVIEDASLASDFETYWSTGDETAVERMKLFRLAWDMLGSEFAMRHDQYEKFYFGQRFVVRNFNHLHAPWHEFEGLVFNIMGAYNAPAGHTD
;
A
#
# COMPACT_ATOMS: atom_id res chain seq x y z
N ASN A 1 9.04 13.84 28.41
CA ASN A 1 10.22 14.36 27.69
C ASN A 1 11.49 13.84 28.34
N THR A 2 12.16 12.89 27.71
CA THR A 2 13.44 12.35 28.18
C THR A 2 14.56 13.34 27.82
N PRO A 3 15.38 13.80 28.77
CA PRO A 3 16.51 14.66 28.48
C PRO A 3 17.44 14.05 27.43
N GLY A 4 17.89 14.86 26.48
CA GLY A 4 18.75 14.42 25.40
C GLY A 4 18.02 13.84 24.16
N VAL A 5 16.69 13.67 24.20
CA VAL A 5 15.90 13.28 23.03
C VAL A 5 15.34 14.52 22.33
N ALA A 6 15.60 14.63 21.03
CA ALA A 6 15.01 15.65 20.17
C ALA A 6 14.25 14.99 19.02
N LEU A 7 13.09 15.55 18.68
CA LEU A 7 12.28 15.16 17.52
C LEU A 7 12.34 16.29 16.48
N TRP A 8 12.80 15.97 15.28
CA TRP A 8 12.79 16.88 14.15
C TRP A 8 11.63 16.49 13.24
N SER A 9 10.48 17.06 13.51
CA SER A 9 9.24 16.75 12.81
C SER A 9 9.17 17.49 11.48
N ARG A 10 8.58 16.84 10.47
CA ARG A 10 8.20 17.53 9.25
C ARG A 10 7.02 18.48 9.48
N LYS A 11 6.80 19.39 8.55
CA LYS A 11 5.60 20.23 8.53
C LYS A 11 4.35 19.36 8.29
N PRO A 12 3.28 19.51 9.09
CA PRO A 12 1.98 18.90 8.79
C PRO A 12 1.45 19.38 7.43
N LEU A 13 0.81 18.51 6.67
CA LEU A 13 0.29 18.86 5.34
C LEU A 13 -0.88 19.84 5.37
N THR A 14 -1.56 19.93 6.52
CA THR A 14 -2.70 20.84 6.74
C THR A 14 -2.36 22.03 7.66
N ALA A 15 -1.07 22.30 7.90
CA ALA A 15 -0.63 23.34 8.83
C ALA A 15 -1.06 24.78 8.44
N ASP A 16 -1.36 24.99 7.14
CA ASP A 16 -1.73 26.31 6.61
C ASP A 16 -3.25 26.57 6.67
N GLY A 17 -4.00 25.81 7.49
CA GLY A 17 -5.44 26.00 7.67
C GLY A 17 -6.32 25.47 6.54
N GLY A 18 -5.81 24.52 5.76
CA GLY A 18 -6.58 23.88 4.69
C GLY A 18 -7.87 23.26 5.19
N ILE A 19 -8.97 23.49 4.48
CA ILE A 19 -10.26 22.90 4.80
C ILE A 19 -10.31 21.42 4.37
N GLU A 20 -11.03 20.60 5.14
CA GLU A 20 -11.16 19.17 4.88
C GLU A 20 -11.69 18.85 3.47
N PHE A 21 -12.61 19.65 2.95
CA PHE A 21 -13.16 19.45 1.61
C PHE A 21 -12.06 19.41 0.53
N ASN A 22 -11.06 20.27 0.63
CA ASN A 22 -10.00 20.39 -0.37
C ASN A 22 -8.94 19.28 -0.28
N ASN A 23 -8.69 18.76 0.94
CA ASN A 23 -7.69 17.73 1.21
C ASN A 23 -8.20 16.72 2.25
N PRO A 24 -9.20 15.90 1.91
CA PRO A 24 -9.94 15.10 2.89
C PRO A 24 -9.10 14.02 3.58
N LEU A 25 -8.15 13.43 2.87
CA LEU A 25 -7.30 12.38 3.43
C LEU A 25 -6.14 12.97 4.23
N ALA A 26 -5.50 14.00 3.71
CA ALA A 26 -4.45 14.71 4.43
C ALA A 26 -4.99 15.31 5.74
N HIS A 27 -6.20 15.88 5.71
CA HIS A 27 -6.83 16.46 6.90
C HIS A 27 -7.12 15.41 8.00
N ARG A 28 -7.54 14.20 7.61
CA ARG A 28 -7.94 13.15 8.56
C ARG A 28 -6.81 12.21 8.96
N TYR A 29 -5.86 11.95 8.07
CA TYR A 29 -4.93 10.84 8.19
C TYR A 29 -3.46 11.24 8.04
N ASP A 30 -3.16 12.56 8.05
CA ASP A 30 -1.77 13.00 8.05
C ASP A 30 -1.08 12.61 9.36
N GLU A 31 0.07 11.98 9.25
CA GLU A 31 0.87 11.52 10.39
C GLU A 31 2.14 12.37 10.53
N SER A 32 2.51 12.67 11.76
CA SER A 32 3.73 13.43 12.06
C SER A 32 4.95 12.53 12.05
N ASP A 33 5.63 12.45 10.91
CA ASP A 33 6.94 11.80 10.85
C ASP A 33 8.02 12.69 11.46
N SER A 34 8.94 12.08 12.20
CA SER A 34 10.04 12.78 12.85
C SER A 34 11.32 11.98 12.78
N MET A 35 12.44 12.68 12.57
CA MET A 35 13.75 12.12 12.88
C MET A 35 14.00 12.24 14.38
N VAL A 36 14.38 11.13 15.01
CA VAL A 36 14.67 11.08 16.44
C VAL A 36 16.18 11.19 16.65
N VAL A 37 16.61 12.15 17.44
CA VAL A 37 18.02 12.37 17.77
C VAL A 37 18.23 12.10 19.26
N PHE A 38 19.23 11.29 19.57
CA PHE A 38 19.63 10.97 20.94
C PHE A 38 21.01 11.59 21.23
N LYS A 39 21.11 12.38 22.31
CA LYS A 39 22.36 12.98 22.80
C LYS A 39 22.50 12.65 24.29
N ASP A 40 23.45 11.80 24.63
CA ASP A 40 23.74 11.37 26.01
C ASP A 40 22.49 10.94 26.80
N VAL A 41 21.58 10.23 26.14
CA VAL A 41 20.32 9.77 26.74
C VAL A 41 20.61 8.61 27.70
N ARG A 42 20.21 8.75 28.96
CA ARG A 42 20.23 7.65 29.93
C ARG A 42 18.98 6.80 29.77
N VAL A 43 19.19 5.50 29.50
CA VAL A 43 18.14 4.49 29.49
C VAL A 43 18.24 3.71 30.80
N PRO A 44 17.21 3.77 31.68
CA PRO A 44 17.17 2.96 32.91
C PRO A 44 17.19 1.46 32.58
N TRP A 45 17.83 0.66 33.45
CA TRP A 45 17.98 -0.78 33.21
C TRP A 45 16.65 -1.53 33.04
N GLU A 46 15.61 -1.10 33.73
CA GLU A 46 14.26 -1.69 33.57
C GLU A 46 13.66 -1.51 32.18
N ARG A 47 14.27 -0.69 31.33
CA ARG A 47 13.89 -0.46 29.93
C ARG A 47 14.87 -1.06 28.92
N VAL A 48 15.87 -1.77 29.39
CA VAL A 48 16.84 -2.45 28.53
C VAL A 48 16.41 -3.90 28.35
N PHE A 49 15.94 -4.27 27.18
CA PHE A 49 15.49 -5.63 26.87
C PHE A 49 16.63 -6.55 26.43
N VAL A 50 17.62 -5.99 25.76
CA VAL A 50 18.82 -6.71 25.31
C VAL A 50 20.04 -5.87 25.59
N HIS A 51 21.08 -6.49 26.21
CA HIS A 51 22.33 -5.86 26.49
C HIS A 51 23.48 -6.74 25.99
N ASP A 52 24.41 -6.14 25.26
CA ASP A 52 25.65 -6.75 24.74
C ASP A 52 25.45 -8.11 24.05
N ASN A 53 24.34 -8.28 23.31
CA ASN A 53 24.03 -9.51 22.58
C ASN A 53 23.39 -9.18 21.24
N THR A 54 24.20 -9.15 20.17
CA THR A 54 23.75 -8.79 18.81
C THR A 54 22.83 -9.84 18.21
N ALA A 55 23.01 -11.13 18.51
CA ALA A 55 22.14 -12.20 18.05
C ALA A 55 20.74 -12.04 18.63
N LEU A 56 20.64 -11.86 19.96
CA LEU A 56 19.36 -11.68 20.63
C LEU A 56 18.68 -10.36 20.21
N SER A 57 19.44 -9.31 19.90
CA SER A 57 18.90 -8.05 19.37
C SER A 57 18.18 -8.24 18.03
N ARG A 58 18.67 -9.13 17.18
CA ARG A 58 18.00 -9.53 15.95
C ARG A 58 16.78 -10.42 16.25
N ASP A 59 16.97 -11.40 17.10
CA ASP A 59 16.01 -12.46 17.34
C ASP A 59 14.74 -11.94 18.04
N ILE A 60 14.85 -10.90 18.88
CA ILE A 60 13.70 -10.26 19.52
C ILE A 60 12.65 -9.74 18.50
N TYR A 61 13.08 -9.43 17.29
CA TYR A 61 12.17 -8.97 16.24
C TYR A 61 11.82 -10.08 15.23
N VAL A 62 12.80 -10.88 14.81
CA VAL A 62 12.63 -11.84 13.70
C VAL A 62 12.06 -13.18 14.20
N GLU A 63 12.49 -13.66 15.38
CA GLU A 63 12.07 -14.97 15.92
C GLU A 63 10.80 -14.88 16.78
N THR A 64 10.40 -13.67 17.20
CA THR A 64 9.11 -13.45 17.83
C THR A 64 8.01 -13.26 16.78
N PRO A 65 6.72 -13.30 17.13
CA PRO A 65 5.63 -12.93 16.22
C PRO A 65 5.66 -11.48 15.72
N ALA A 66 6.47 -10.60 16.32
CA ALA A 66 6.47 -9.16 16.05
C ALA A 66 6.65 -8.83 14.56
N HIS A 67 7.70 -9.36 13.92
CA HIS A 67 7.97 -9.12 12.49
C HIS A 67 6.85 -9.65 11.59
N CYS A 68 6.39 -10.88 11.87
CA CYS A 68 5.34 -11.52 11.10
C CYS A 68 4.01 -10.77 11.20
N MET A 69 3.60 -10.40 12.42
CA MET A 69 2.33 -9.71 12.66
C MET A 69 2.35 -8.27 12.17
N ALA A 70 3.49 -7.57 12.26
CA ALA A 70 3.65 -6.23 11.68
C ALA A 70 3.47 -6.25 10.16
N ASN A 71 4.08 -7.22 9.47
CA ASN A 71 3.91 -7.36 8.01
C ASN A 71 2.48 -7.78 7.64
N HIS A 72 1.84 -8.65 8.42
CA HIS A 72 0.44 -9.00 8.21
C HIS A 72 -0.49 -7.79 8.35
N GLN A 73 -0.31 -7.00 9.43
CA GLN A 73 -1.05 -5.74 9.63
C GLN A 73 -0.90 -4.82 8.42
N SER A 74 0.32 -4.68 7.91
CA SER A 74 0.59 -3.84 6.74
C SER A 74 -0.09 -4.37 5.47
N ASN A 75 -0.16 -5.68 5.28
CA ASN A 75 -0.90 -6.28 4.17
C ASN A 75 -2.40 -6.00 4.28
N VAL A 76 -2.99 -6.11 5.49
CA VAL A 76 -4.40 -5.77 5.73
C VAL A 76 -4.68 -4.28 5.44
N ARG A 77 -3.79 -3.39 5.89
CA ARG A 77 -3.86 -1.95 5.61
C ARG A 77 -3.79 -1.69 4.09
N TYR A 78 -2.87 -2.37 3.38
CA TYR A 78 -2.75 -2.24 1.92
C TYR A 78 -4.02 -2.73 1.20
N ALA A 79 -4.62 -3.85 1.63
CA ALA A 79 -5.88 -4.33 1.07
C ALA A 79 -7.02 -3.30 1.21
N ALA A 80 -7.13 -2.64 2.36
CA ALA A 80 -8.11 -1.57 2.56
C ALA A 80 -7.86 -0.38 1.63
N LYS A 81 -6.59 0.03 1.48
CA LYS A 81 -6.18 1.10 0.57
C LYS A 81 -6.47 0.73 -0.89
N LEU A 82 -6.19 -0.49 -1.30
CA LEU A 82 -6.45 -0.97 -2.65
C LEU A 82 -7.94 -0.92 -2.99
N ARG A 83 -8.81 -1.33 -2.08
CA ARG A 83 -10.27 -1.23 -2.26
C ARG A 83 -10.74 0.22 -2.40
N LEU A 84 -10.18 1.14 -1.61
CA LEU A 84 -10.47 2.57 -1.76
C LEU A 84 -10.05 3.08 -3.13
N LEU A 85 -8.86 2.73 -3.60
CA LEU A 85 -8.35 3.11 -4.93
C LEU A 85 -9.25 2.60 -6.06
N LEU A 86 -9.70 1.36 -5.99
CA LEU A 86 -10.63 0.80 -6.98
C LEU A 86 -12.00 1.47 -6.91
N GLY A 87 -12.47 1.79 -5.72
CA GLY A 87 -13.70 2.56 -5.52
C GLY A 87 -13.62 3.94 -6.19
N ILE A 88 -12.51 4.66 -6.00
CA ILE A 88 -12.23 5.94 -6.64
C ILE A 88 -12.22 5.77 -8.18
N ALA A 89 -11.50 4.78 -8.70
CA ALA A 89 -11.42 4.51 -10.14
C ALA A 89 -12.81 4.27 -10.76
N SER A 90 -13.62 3.41 -10.13
CA SER A 90 -14.98 3.12 -10.59
C SER A 90 -15.88 4.36 -10.51
N SER A 91 -15.82 5.12 -9.43
CA SER A 91 -16.67 6.31 -9.24
C SER A 91 -16.34 7.41 -10.25
N ILE A 92 -15.04 7.67 -10.49
CA ILE A 92 -14.62 8.69 -11.46
C ILE A 92 -14.99 8.31 -12.89
N THR A 93 -14.83 7.05 -13.28
CA THR A 93 -15.21 6.61 -14.63
C THR A 93 -16.71 6.73 -14.87
N LYS A 94 -17.55 6.50 -13.86
CA LYS A 94 -19.00 6.74 -13.91
C LYS A 94 -19.31 8.23 -13.99
N SER A 95 -18.71 9.05 -13.13
CA SER A 95 -18.87 10.51 -13.13
C SER A 95 -18.47 11.15 -14.47
N ASN A 96 -17.50 10.57 -15.16
CA ASN A 96 -17.07 11.00 -16.49
C ASN A 96 -17.91 10.38 -17.64
N GLY A 97 -18.88 9.51 -17.35
CA GLY A 97 -19.65 8.78 -18.37
C GLY A 97 -18.81 7.80 -19.19
N ALA A 98 -17.66 7.37 -18.68
CA ALA A 98 -16.69 6.55 -19.39
C ALA A 98 -16.75 5.04 -19.03
N ASP A 99 -17.54 4.66 -18.06
CA ASP A 99 -17.64 3.28 -17.52
C ASP A 99 -18.16 2.26 -18.55
N GLY A 100 -18.82 2.74 -19.61
CA GLY A 100 -19.26 1.95 -20.77
C GLY A 100 -18.17 1.65 -21.80
N ILE A 101 -17.06 2.38 -21.80
CA ILE A 101 -16.00 2.29 -22.81
C ILE A 101 -15.19 0.98 -22.62
N PRO A 102 -15.02 0.14 -23.68
CA PRO A 102 -14.31 -1.14 -23.56
C PRO A 102 -12.91 -1.02 -22.98
N ALA A 103 -12.11 -0.05 -23.38
CA ALA A 103 -10.75 0.17 -22.85
C ALA A 103 -10.75 0.56 -21.36
N VAL A 104 -11.77 1.30 -20.90
CA VAL A 104 -11.94 1.62 -19.47
C VAL A 104 -12.28 0.36 -18.68
N ARG A 105 -13.18 -0.47 -19.21
CA ARG A 105 -13.56 -1.75 -18.58
C ARG A 105 -12.39 -2.72 -18.51
N GLU A 106 -11.51 -2.73 -19.50
CA GLU A 106 -10.29 -3.53 -19.48
C GLU A 106 -9.39 -3.13 -18.31
N ILE A 107 -9.09 -1.85 -18.13
CA ILE A 107 -8.28 -1.34 -17.02
C ILE A 107 -8.95 -1.64 -15.67
N LEU A 108 -10.24 -1.39 -15.53
CA LEU A 108 -10.98 -1.70 -14.30
C LEU A 108 -10.99 -3.20 -13.99
N GLY A 109 -11.07 -4.04 -15.02
CA GLY A 109 -10.99 -5.51 -14.91
C GLY A 109 -9.61 -5.97 -14.44
N GLU A 110 -8.52 -5.40 -14.98
CA GLU A 110 -7.16 -5.65 -14.50
C GLU A 110 -7.00 -5.27 -13.03
N LEU A 111 -7.44 -4.06 -12.65
CA LEU A 111 -7.40 -3.59 -11.27
C LEU A 111 -8.18 -4.50 -10.32
N ALA A 112 -9.39 -4.93 -10.71
CA ALA A 112 -10.21 -5.85 -9.92
C ALA A 112 -9.53 -7.22 -9.77
N SER A 113 -8.87 -7.73 -10.81
CA SER A 113 -8.09 -8.97 -10.74
C SER A 113 -6.90 -8.84 -9.78
N MET A 114 -6.23 -7.69 -9.79
CA MET A 114 -5.13 -7.42 -8.85
C MET A 114 -5.60 -7.39 -7.39
N GLU A 115 -6.76 -6.77 -7.11
CA GLU A 115 -7.35 -6.77 -5.78
C GLU A 115 -7.71 -8.18 -5.33
N ALA A 116 -8.38 -8.96 -6.18
CA ALA A 116 -8.78 -10.33 -5.86
C ALA A 116 -7.56 -11.25 -5.58
N ALA A 117 -6.48 -11.11 -6.37
CA ALA A 117 -5.23 -11.83 -6.12
C ALA A 117 -4.62 -11.47 -4.76
N PHE A 118 -4.61 -10.17 -4.42
CA PHE A 118 -4.11 -9.71 -3.13
C PHE A 118 -4.97 -10.18 -1.95
N ALA A 119 -6.30 -10.16 -2.10
CA ALA A 119 -7.23 -10.70 -1.10
C ALA A 119 -6.98 -12.20 -0.86
N GLY A 120 -6.76 -12.97 -1.94
CA GLY A 120 -6.39 -14.39 -1.84
C GLY A 120 -5.06 -14.62 -1.10
N LEU A 121 -4.09 -13.71 -1.22
CA LEU A 121 -2.85 -13.79 -0.43
C LEU A 121 -3.12 -13.54 1.07
N ILE A 122 -4.04 -12.65 1.43
CA ILE A 122 -4.46 -12.46 2.83
C ILE A 122 -5.14 -13.73 3.36
N ASP A 123 -6.06 -14.30 2.60
CA ASP A 123 -6.75 -15.53 2.97
C ASP A 123 -5.75 -16.69 3.14
N GLY A 124 -4.77 -16.81 2.24
CA GLY A 124 -3.70 -17.80 2.35
C GLY A 124 -2.89 -17.66 3.63
N GLN A 125 -2.63 -16.41 4.08
CA GLN A 125 -1.95 -16.15 5.35
C GLN A 125 -2.73 -16.72 6.55
N LEU A 126 -4.05 -16.61 6.54
CA LEU A 126 -4.92 -16.98 7.66
C LEU A 126 -5.28 -18.48 7.64
N HIS A 127 -5.54 -19.06 6.46
CA HIS A 127 -5.95 -20.47 6.34
C HIS A 127 -4.78 -21.45 6.47
N ALA A 128 -3.56 -21.04 6.13
CA ALA A 128 -2.35 -21.86 6.21
C ALA A 128 -1.43 -21.44 7.36
N MET A 129 -1.97 -21.06 8.51
CA MET A 129 -1.20 -20.60 9.68
C MET A 129 -0.14 -21.60 10.11
N GLU A 130 0.98 -21.07 10.64
CA GLU A 130 2.14 -21.83 11.11
C GLU A 130 2.21 -21.86 12.64
N GLN A 131 2.68 -22.98 13.19
CA GLN A 131 3.08 -23.04 14.60
C GLN A 131 4.39 -22.27 14.78
N ALA A 132 4.43 -21.35 15.72
CA ALA A 132 5.57 -20.47 15.96
C ALA A 132 6.39 -20.83 17.23
N GLY A 133 6.26 -22.03 17.73
CA GLY A 133 6.85 -22.45 19.02
C GLY A 133 6.09 -21.87 20.23
N ASN A 134 6.35 -22.41 21.39
CA ASN A 134 5.73 -22.00 22.67
C ASN A 134 4.19 -21.90 22.65
N GLY A 135 3.52 -22.65 21.76
CA GLY A 135 2.07 -22.64 21.61
C GLY A 135 1.50 -21.44 20.84
N TYR A 136 2.34 -20.55 20.30
CA TYR A 136 1.90 -19.46 19.46
C TYR A 136 1.64 -19.91 18.03
N VAL A 137 0.62 -19.30 17.41
CA VAL A 137 0.30 -19.44 16.00
C VAL A 137 0.60 -18.11 15.32
N ARG A 138 1.17 -18.17 14.12
CA ARG A 138 1.40 -16.99 13.28
C ARG A 138 0.84 -17.21 11.88
N VAL A 139 0.61 -16.13 11.16
CA VAL A 139 0.19 -16.20 9.76
C VAL A 139 1.27 -16.88 8.90
N ASN A 140 0.85 -17.52 7.82
CA ASN A 140 1.79 -18.16 6.90
C ASN A 140 2.75 -17.16 6.28
N ARG A 141 4.04 -17.33 6.54
CA ARG A 141 5.10 -16.40 6.10
C ARG A 141 5.29 -16.39 4.59
N ARG A 142 5.11 -17.53 3.92
CA ARG A 142 5.22 -17.60 2.46
C ARG A 142 4.22 -16.67 1.78
N TYR A 143 2.93 -16.77 2.15
CA TYR A 143 1.88 -15.91 1.61
C TYR A 143 2.02 -14.45 2.09
N MET A 144 2.47 -14.25 3.32
CA MET A 144 2.70 -12.92 3.87
C MET A 144 3.77 -12.14 3.09
N TYR A 145 4.93 -12.75 2.84
CA TYR A 145 5.99 -12.09 2.07
C TYR A 145 5.64 -11.99 0.57
N ALA A 146 4.85 -12.92 0.04
CA ALA A 146 4.33 -12.78 -1.32
C ALA A 146 3.41 -11.56 -1.44
N ALA A 147 2.54 -11.31 -0.46
CA ALA A 147 1.69 -10.12 -0.40
C ALA A 147 2.51 -8.83 -0.28
N VAL A 148 3.54 -8.81 0.59
CA VAL A 148 4.47 -7.68 0.69
C VAL A 148 5.14 -7.37 -0.64
N ASN A 149 5.69 -8.40 -1.31
CA ASN A 149 6.33 -8.21 -2.62
C ASN A 149 5.32 -7.70 -3.66
N TYR A 150 4.10 -8.25 -3.65
CA TYR A 150 3.04 -7.82 -4.55
C TYR A 150 2.72 -6.33 -4.38
N ALA A 151 2.54 -5.87 -3.14
CA ALA A 151 2.27 -4.46 -2.85
C ALA A 151 3.39 -3.53 -3.37
N VAL A 152 4.65 -3.85 -3.06
CA VAL A 152 5.82 -3.08 -3.50
C VAL A 152 5.96 -3.00 -5.02
N GLU A 153 5.63 -4.09 -5.73
CA GLU A 153 5.77 -4.15 -7.20
C GLU A 153 4.62 -3.45 -7.93
N HIS A 154 3.40 -3.46 -7.39
CA HIS A 154 2.21 -3.06 -8.14
C HIS A 154 1.61 -1.71 -7.75
N TYR A 155 1.90 -1.17 -6.54
CA TYR A 155 1.23 0.05 -6.08
C TYR A 155 1.36 1.23 -7.04
N ALA A 156 2.58 1.54 -7.48
CA ALA A 156 2.82 2.64 -8.40
C ALA A 156 2.11 2.45 -9.76
N LYS A 157 2.09 1.21 -10.28
CA LYS A 157 1.37 0.87 -11.52
C LYS A 157 -0.14 1.07 -11.37
N ILE A 158 -0.72 0.62 -10.25
CA ILE A 158 -2.14 0.79 -9.94
C ILE A 158 -2.49 2.28 -9.88
N CYS A 159 -1.70 3.08 -9.17
CA CYS A 159 -1.91 4.53 -9.10
C CYS A 159 -1.83 5.20 -10.48
N ASP A 160 -0.90 4.78 -11.33
CA ASP A 160 -0.74 5.33 -12.68
C ASP A 160 -1.92 4.98 -13.59
N GLN A 161 -2.40 3.75 -13.55
CA GLN A 161 -3.59 3.33 -14.27
C GLN A 161 -4.82 4.14 -13.85
N ILE A 162 -5.00 4.38 -12.55
CA ILE A 162 -6.13 5.17 -12.04
C ILE A 162 -6.00 6.64 -12.47
N ARG A 163 -4.79 7.23 -12.43
CA ARG A 163 -4.57 8.59 -12.97
C ARG A 163 -4.94 8.68 -14.44
N THR A 164 -4.64 7.66 -15.23
CA THR A 164 -5.04 7.58 -16.63
C THR A 164 -6.58 7.61 -16.79
N LEU A 165 -7.31 6.87 -15.96
CA LEU A 165 -8.77 6.87 -15.94
C LEU A 165 -9.37 8.21 -15.51
N MET A 166 -8.68 8.99 -14.68
CA MET A 166 -9.13 10.30 -14.22
C MET A 166 -9.06 11.38 -15.31
N GLY A 167 -8.21 11.20 -16.31
CA GLY A 167 -8.03 12.16 -17.40
C GLY A 167 -7.54 13.53 -16.92
N GLY A 168 -7.80 14.57 -17.75
CA GLY A 168 -7.38 15.95 -17.45
C GLY A 168 -8.23 16.67 -16.39
N GLY A 169 -9.43 16.19 -16.09
CA GLY A 169 -10.35 16.84 -15.14
C GLY A 169 -9.77 17.03 -13.74
N ILE A 170 -8.89 16.12 -13.32
CA ILE A 170 -8.30 16.12 -11.97
C ILE A 170 -7.44 17.36 -11.70
N PHE A 171 -6.71 17.89 -12.68
CA PHE A 171 -5.88 19.10 -12.50
C PHE A 171 -6.59 20.37 -12.95
N GLN A 172 -7.70 20.26 -13.69
CA GLN A 172 -8.48 21.39 -14.15
C GLN A 172 -9.53 21.88 -13.16
N MET A 173 -9.83 21.10 -12.12
CA MET A 173 -10.78 21.52 -11.10
C MET A 173 -10.29 22.76 -10.33
N PRO A 174 -11.20 23.61 -9.83
CA PRO A 174 -10.82 24.76 -9.00
C PRO A 174 -9.93 24.38 -7.82
N ALA A 175 -9.05 25.28 -7.42
CA ALA A 175 -8.10 25.06 -6.33
C ALA A 175 -8.78 24.86 -4.97
N SER A 176 -9.92 25.51 -4.75
CA SER A 176 -10.70 25.45 -3.50
C SER A 176 -12.18 25.44 -3.78
N ILE A 177 -12.96 24.89 -2.86
CA ILE A 177 -14.44 24.99 -2.86
C ILE A 177 -14.92 26.44 -2.71
N ASP A 178 -14.07 27.38 -2.31
CA ASP A 178 -14.39 28.80 -2.16
C ASP A 178 -14.92 29.42 -3.47
N VAL A 179 -14.72 28.76 -4.60
CA VAL A 179 -15.34 29.13 -5.90
C VAL A 179 -16.87 29.33 -5.81
N ILE A 180 -17.54 28.69 -4.85
CA ILE A 180 -18.99 28.83 -4.65
C ILE A 180 -19.39 30.07 -3.86
N GLU A 181 -18.46 30.79 -3.25
CA GLU A 181 -18.74 32.01 -2.46
C GLU A 181 -19.04 33.21 -3.35
N ASP A 182 -18.51 33.23 -4.59
CA ASP A 182 -18.86 34.22 -5.59
C ASP A 182 -19.99 33.69 -6.47
N ALA A 183 -21.13 34.35 -6.47
CA ALA A 183 -22.33 33.90 -7.19
C ALA A 183 -22.13 33.75 -8.71
N SER A 184 -21.25 34.56 -9.32
CA SER A 184 -20.95 34.45 -10.76
C SER A 184 -20.11 33.23 -11.05
N LEU A 185 -19.07 32.97 -10.24
CA LEU A 185 -18.22 31.80 -10.35
C LEU A 185 -18.98 30.51 -10.00
N ALA A 186 -19.83 30.54 -8.99
CA ALA A 186 -20.68 29.41 -8.60
C ALA A 186 -21.60 28.97 -9.74
N SER A 187 -22.21 29.92 -10.46
CA SER A 187 -23.07 29.65 -11.62
C SER A 187 -22.29 28.99 -12.76
N ASP A 188 -21.12 29.50 -13.09
CA ASP A 188 -20.27 28.93 -14.12
C ASP A 188 -19.73 27.57 -13.69
N PHE A 189 -19.32 27.42 -12.43
CA PHE A 189 -18.86 26.16 -11.87
C PHE A 189 -19.95 25.08 -11.96
N GLU A 190 -21.19 25.38 -11.57
CA GLU A 190 -22.30 24.45 -11.71
C GLU A 190 -22.57 24.11 -13.19
N THR A 191 -22.52 25.11 -14.09
CA THR A 191 -22.77 24.90 -15.51
C THR A 191 -21.76 23.98 -16.19
N TYR A 192 -20.47 24.09 -15.86
CA TYR A 192 -19.39 23.40 -16.56
C TYR A 192 -18.86 22.16 -15.82
N TRP A 193 -19.12 22.04 -14.52
CA TRP A 193 -18.63 20.94 -13.70
C TRP A 193 -19.69 19.92 -13.28
N SER A 194 -20.97 20.27 -13.29
CA SER A 194 -22.04 19.28 -13.07
C SER A 194 -22.08 18.26 -14.21
N THR A 195 -22.63 17.09 -13.92
CA THR A 195 -23.01 16.06 -14.89
C THR A 195 -24.50 15.80 -14.74
N GLY A 196 -25.11 14.96 -15.61
CA GLY A 196 -26.54 14.71 -15.55
C GLY A 196 -27.07 14.24 -14.19
N ASP A 197 -26.23 13.56 -13.43
CA ASP A 197 -26.61 12.92 -12.16
C ASP A 197 -25.90 13.50 -10.93
N GLU A 198 -24.90 14.40 -11.11
CA GLU A 198 -24.08 14.96 -10.01
C GLU A 198 -24.02 16.49 -10.11
N THR A 199 -24.17 17.17 -8.99
CA THR A 199 -23.85 18.61 -8.86
C THR A 199 -22.33 18.84 -9.00
N ALA A 200 -21.94 20.06 -9.38
CA ALA A 200 -20.55 20.44 -9.49
C ALA A 200 -19.79 20.22 -8.16
N VAL A 201 -20.44 20.49 -7.03
CA VAL A 201 -19.87 20.30 -5.69
C VAL A 201 -19.64 18.82 -5.37
N GLU A 202 -20.61 17.95 -5.64
CA GLU A 202 -20.48 16.49 -5.43
C GLU A 202 -19.37 15.92 -6.28
N ARG A 203 -19.32 16.28 -7.55
CA ARG A 203 -18.26 15.87 -8.46
C ARG A 203 -16.89 16.38 -8.00
N MET A 204 -16.78 17.64 -7.62
CA MET A 204 -15.54 18.19 -7.08
C MET A 204 -15.10 17.45 -5.81
N LYS A 205 -16.01 17.09 -4.92
CA LYS A 205 -15.70 16.31 -3.71
C LYS A 205 -15.06 14.97 -4.05
N LEU A 206 -15.56 14.24 -5.04
CA LEU A 206 -14.99 13.00 -5.53
C LEU A 206 -13.58 13.22 -6.11
N PHE A 207 -13.41 14.25 -6.94
CA PHE A 207 -12.12 14.56 -7.55
C PHE A 207 -11.07 15.05 -6.54
N ARG A 208 -11.50 15.78 -5.50
CA ARG A 208 -10.61 16.15 -4.39
C ARG A 208 -10.14 14.94 -3.58
N LEU A 209 -11.04 14.01 -3.28
CA LEU A 209 -10.66 12.74 -2.66
C LEU A 209 -9.65 11.98 -3.52
N ALA A 210 -9.90 11.90 -4.82
CA ALA A 210 -9.01 11.23 -5.75
C ALA A 210 -7.65 11.93 -5.89
N TRP A 211 -7.62 13.26 -5.95
CA TRP A 211 -6.38 14.02 -5.96
C TRP A 211 -5.56 13.81 -4.70
N ASP A 212 -6.21 13.86 -3.54
CA ASP A 212 -5.54 13.68 -2.26
C ASP A 212 -4.98 12.25 -2.07
N MET A 213 -5.57 11.26 -2.77
CA MET A 213 -5.07 9.88 -2.77
C MET A 213 -3.98 9.61 -3.83
N LEU A 214 -3.93 10.39 -4.94
CA LEU A 214 -3.15 10.03 -6.13
C LEU A 214 -2.20 11.13 -6.65
N GLY A 215 -2.42 12.40 -6.30
CA GLY A 215 -1.67 13.52 -6.89
C GLY A 215 -1.12 14.54 -5.90
N SER A 216 -1.58 14.55 -4.66
CA SER A 216 -1.16 15.49 -3.63
C SER A 216 0.20 15.12 -3.00
N GLU A 217 0.73 16.00 -2.16
CA GLU A 217 1.90 15.67 -1.33
C GLU A 217 1.60 14.48 -0.40
N PHE A 218 0.40 14.41 0.16
CA PHE A 218 -0.05 13.25 0.94
C PHE A 218 0.03 11.95 0.12
N ALA A 219 -0.49 11.97 -1.11
CA ALA A 219 -0.42 10.82 -2.02
C ALA A 219 1.01 10.37 -2.31
N MET A 220 1.92 11.32 -2.58
CA MET A 220 3.33 11.01 -2.89
C MET A 220 4.09 10.45 -1.69
N ARG A 221 3.76 10.91 -0.47
CA ARG A 221 4.31 10.33 0.76
C ARG A 221 3.84 8.88 0.93
N HIS A 222 2.57 8.61 0.66
CA HIS A 222 2.03 7.25 0.68
C HIS A 222 2.61 6.35 -0.42
N ASP A 223 2.88 6.87 -1.61
CA ASP A 223 3.57 6.11 -2.67
C ASP A 223 4.97 5.68 -2.22
N GLN A 224 5.72 6.61 -1.63
CA GLN A 224 7.04 6.33 -1.08
C GLN A 224 6.98 5.35 0.09
N TYR A 225 5.98 5.49 0.96
CA TYR A 225 5.73 4.58 2.08
C TYR A 225 5.51 3.15 1.60
N GLU A 226 4.63 2.92 0.61
CA GLU A 226 4.37 1.57 0.08
C GLU A 226 5.61 0.94 -0.57
N LYS A 227 6.52 1.74 -1.10
CA LYS A 227 7.77 1.24 -1.69
C LYS A 227 8.80 0.79 -0.67
N PHE A 228 8.86 1.43 0.49
CA PHE A 228 10.00 1.28 1.40
C PHE A 228 9.66 0.82 2.81
N TYR A 229 8.42 0.87 3.24
CA TYR A 229 8.00 0.46 4.58
C TYR A 229 8.42 -0.97 4.92
N PHE A 230 8.32 -1.87 3.96
CA PHE A 230 8.70 -3.27 4.12
C PHE A 230 10.21 -3.53 3.92
N GLY A 231 10.98 -2.50 3.63
CA GLY A 231 12.37 -2.60 3.25
C GLY A 231 12.61 -2.61 1.74
N GLN A 232 13.86 -2.73 1.35
CA GLN A 232 14.27 -2.76 -0.05
C GLN A 232 13.73 -4.01 -0.77
N ARG A 233 13.41 -3.89 -2.05
CA ARG A 233 12.87 -5.00 -2.86
C ARG A 233 13.70 -6.28 -2.78
N PHE A 234 15.03 -6.16 -2.81
CA PHE A 234 15.90 -7.34 -2.72
C PHE A 234 15.78 -8.05 -1.36
N VAL A 235 15.54 -7.32 -0.28
CA VAL A 235 15.31 -7.90 1.05
C VAL A 235 14.00 -8.68 1.07
N VAL A 236 12.93 -8.09 0.56
CA VAL A 236 11.61 -8.74 0.48
C VAL A 236 11.69 -10.00 -0.39
N ARG A 237 12.34 -9.93 -1.55
CA ARG A 237 12.52 -11.07 -2.45
C ARG A 237 13.38 -12.17 -1.83
N ASN A 238 14.40 -11.82 -1.03
CA ASN A 238 15.16 -12.79 -0.27
C ASN A 238 14.28 -13.55 0.74
N PHE A 239 13.38 -12.87 1.44
CA PHE A 239 12.40 -13.56 2.31
C PHE A 239 11.46 -14.48 1.52
N ASN A 240 11.00 -14.07 0.33
CA ASN A 240 10.22 -14.96 -0.55
C ASN A 240 11.02 -16.21 -0.93
N HIS A 241 12.31 -16.06 -1.28
CA HIS A 241 13.19 -17.19 -1.57
C HIS A 241 13.35 -18.13 -0.36
N LEU A 242 13.59 -17.59 0.83
CA LEU A 242 13.78 -18.37 2.06
C LEU A 242 12.53 -19.17 2.50
N HIS A 243 11.34 -18.70 2.12
CA HIS A 243 10.07 -19.32 2.52
C HIS A 243 9.38 -20.09 1.38
N ALA A 244 10.01 -20.21 0.22
CA ALA A 244 9.50 -21.03 -0.87
C ALA A 244 9.79 -22.53 -0.61
N PRO A 245 8.87 -23.43 -0.95
CA PRO A 245 9.06 -24.88 -0.76
C PRO A 245 9.89 -25.48 -1.92
N TRP A 246 11.13 -25.07 -2.04
CA TRP A 246 12.03 -25.48 -3.13
C TRP A 246 12.12 -27.00 -3.29
N HIS A 247 12.18 -27.74 -2.17
CA HIS A 247 12.25 -29.19 -2.17
C HIS A 247 11.03 -29.84 -2.85
N GLU A 248 9.84 -29.24 -2.74
CA GLU A 248 8.64 -29.72 -3.45
C GLU A 248 8.75 -29.45 -4.95
N PHE A 249 9.22 -28.27 -5.33
CA PHE A 249 9.39 -27.89 -6.73
C PHE A 249 10.44 -28.75 -7.43
N GLU A 250 11.59 -28.92 -6.80
CA GLU A 250 12.68 -29.78 -7.28
C GLU A 250 12.25 -31.26 -7.33
N GLY A 251 11.49 -31.72 -6.33
CA GLY A 251 10.95 -33.07 -6.29
C GLY A 251 10.08 -33.41 -7.51
N LEU A 252 9.27 -32.47 -7.99
CA LEU A 252 8.49 -32.65 -9.22
C LEU A 252 9.40 -32.87 -10.44
N VAL A 253 10.49 -32.10 -10.53
CA VAL A 253 11.47 -32.24 -11.64
C VAL A 253 12.16 -33.60 -11.57
N PHE A 254 12.65 -33.99 -10.40
CA PHE A 254 13.33 -35.27 -10.22
C PHE A 254 12.41 -36.47 -10.49
N ASN A 255 11.13 -36.39 -10.10
CA ASN A 255 10.14 -37.41 -10.41
C ASN A 255 9.94 -37.58 -11.92
N ILE A 256 9.87 -36.48 -12.67
CA ILE A 256 9.76 -36.54 -14.15
C ILE A 256 11.05 -37.11 -14.77
N MET A 257 12.21 -36.63 -14.31
CA MET A 257 13.51 -37.14 -14.80
C MET A 257 13.71 -38.62 -14.55
N GLY A 258 13.20 -39.14 -13.42
CA GLY A 258 13.23 -40.55 -13.08
C GLY A 258 12.30 -41.42 -13.92
N ALA A 259 11.33 -40.83 -14.62
CA ALA A 259 10.39 -41.56 -15.49
C ALA A 259 10.89 -41.84 -16.90
N TYR A 260 12.05 -41.33 -17.29
CA TYR A 260 12.65 -41.57 -18.61
C TYR A 260 14.17 -41.82 -18.51
N ASN A 261 14.69 -42.60 -19.43
CA ASN A 261 16.12 -42.94 -19.50
C ASN A 261 16.76 -42.33 -20.76
N ALA A 262 18.07 -42.13 -20.73
CA ALA A 262 18.82 -41.78 -21.91
C ALA A 262 18.72 -42.96 -22.96
N PRO A 263 18.70 -42.67 -24.28
CA PRO A 263 18.72 -43.69 -25.28
C PRO A 263 19.95 -44.61 -25.12
N ALA A 264 19.74 -45.91 -25.20
CA ALA A 264 20.85 -46.90 -25.16
C ALA A 264 21.84 -46.58 -26.26
N GLY A 265 23.07 -46.19 -25.92
CA GLY A 265 24.14 -45.93 -26.90
C GLY A 265 24.92 -44.61 -26.72
N HIS A 266 24.62 -43.80 -25.72
CA HIS A 266 25.37 -42.59 -25.33
C HIS A 266 26.08 -42.76 -23.99
N THR A 267 26.81 -43.85 -23.82
CA THR A 267 27.86 -43.95 -22.77
C THR A 267 29.18 -43.86 -23.47
N ASP A 268 29.78 -42.67 -23.50
CA ASP A 268 31.21 -42.52 -23.79
C ASP A 268 32.04 -43.00 -22.59
#